data_de40b0fff67b3bd87c01b0adf1363e58
#
_entry.id   de40b0fff67b3bd87c01b0adf1363e58
#
_cell.length_a   1.000
_cell.length_b   1.000
_cell.length_c   1.000
_cell.angle_alpha   90.00
_cell.angle_beta   90.00
_cell.angle_gamma   90.00
#
_symmetry.space_group_name_H-M   'P 1'
#
loop_
_entity.id
_entity.type
_entity.pdbx_description
1 polymer ?
#
loop_
_entity_poly.entity_id
_entity_poly.type
_entity_poly.pdbx_seq_one_letter_code
_entity_poly.pdbx_strand_id
1 'polypeptide(L)'
;YKSSKKVQVRSAEVTSTVESFAKEYGCKQEEVINKIKERLDKSDMVKQYALIIHDKDIDPENDEAVSPHIHIAVVFKYGTTFGAIATMIGMPESSVEKIKQQKICGNKRVADVGGLLSYLTHRNAAEKHQYDDSEVITSDGWDWKSVRSKSEKAREEHNPHSILDKIASGQITKGNITNVVDLDSYLLRKKSIDYAFEYRSLQMASDHDREIIVIYIQGEKGTGKTTLAKDFCIKKGLTFFISGGSKDPFQDYGDQEVVILDDVR
;
A
#
# COMPACT_ATOMS: atom_id res chain seq x y z
N TYR A 1 -6.73 14.60 -40.98
CA TYR A 1 -7.07 13.41 -40.17
C TYR A 1 -5.95 13.19 -39.16
N LYS A 2 -6.13 13.62 -37.90
CA LYS A 2 -5.25 13.23 -36.80
C LYS A 2 -5.59 11.77 -36.46
N SER A 3 -4.74 10.84 -36.85
CA SER A 3 -4.78 9.45 -36.37
C SER A 3 -4.73 9.47 -34.85
N SER A 4 -5.81 9.08 -34.18
CA SER A 4 -5.81 8.90 -32.73
C SER A 4 -4.81 7.78 -32.42
N LYS A 5 -3.68 8.10 -31.80
CA LYS A 5 -2.69 7.10 -31.37
C LYS A 5 -3.44 6.11 -30.47
N LYS A 6 -3.60 4.85 -30.90
CA LYS A 6 -4.17 3.78 -30.08
C LYS A 6 -3.36 3.67 -28.80
N VAL A 7 -4.06 3.67 -27.67
CA VAL A 7 -3.42 3.52 -26.36
C VAL A 7 -2.68 2.19 -26.31
N GLN A 8 -1.40 2.22 -25.95
CA GLN A 8 -0.58 1.03 -25.75
C GLN A 8 -0.33 0.81 -24.26
N VAL A 9 -0.39 -0.44 -23.83
CA VAL A 9 -0.14 -0.88 -22.45
C VAL A 9 0.91 -1.98 -22.42
N ARG A 10 1.67 -2.08 -21.34
CA ARG A 10 2.64 -3.18 -21.09
C ARG A 10 2.10 -4.23 -20.14
N SER A 11 0.90 -4.02 -19.63
CA SER A 11 0.19 -4.97 -18.82
C SER A 11 -1.31 -4.67 -18.88
N ALA A 12 -2.13 -5.69 -18.81
CA ALA A 12 -3.58 -5.59 -18.84
C ALA A 12 -4.20 -6.67 -17.97
N GLU A 13 -5.44 -6.42 -17.59
CA GLU A 13 -6.34 -7.42 -17.04
C GLU A 13 -7.30 -7.89 -18.13
N VAL A 14 -7.58 -9.19 -18.16
CA VAL A 14 -8.66 -9.75 -18.99
C VAL A 14 -9.62 -10.46 -18.05
N THR A 15 -10.88 -10.05 -18.08
CA THR A 15 -11.91 -10.61 -17.22
C THR A 15 -13.15 -10.97 -18.02
N SER A 16 -13.66 -12.19 -17.80
CA SER A 16 -14.95 -12.62 -18.34
C SER A 16 -15.45 -13.85 -17.61
N THR A 17 -16.73 -14.19 -17.80
CA THR A 17 -17.29 -15.43 -17.22
C THR A 17 -16.71 -16.67 -17.91
N VAL A 18 -16.63 -17.78 -17.17
CA VAL A 18 -16.20 -19.08 -17.73
C VAL A 18 -17.09 -19.47 -18.92
N GLU A 19 -18.38 -19.19 -18.85
CA GLU A 19 -19.34 -19.44 -19.92
C GLU A 19 -19.00 -18.63 -21.18
N SER A 20 -18.68 -17.35 -21.05
CA SER A 20 -18.29 -16.50 -22.17
C SER A 20 -17.02 -17.01 -22.86
N PHE A 21 -16.00 -17.39 -22.09
CA PHE A 21 -14.79 -18.02 -22.64
C PHE A 21 -15.12 -19.33 -23.37
N ALA A 22 -15.95 -20.18 -22.77
CA ALA A 22 -16.35 -21.47 -23.39
C ALA A 22 -17.06 -21.26 -24.73
N LYS A 23 -17.95 -20.25 -24.80
CA LYS A 23 -18.68 -19.87 -26.02
C LYS A 23 -17.72 -19.37 -27.11
N GLU A 24 -16.85 -18.41 -26.78
CA GLU A 24 -15.88 -17.84 -27.74
C GLU A 24 -14.86 -18.88 -28.25
N TYR A 25 -14.49 -19.84 -27.41
CA TYR A 25 -13.55 -20.90 -27.76
C TYR A 25 -14.21 -22.12 -28.40
N GLY A 26 -15.53 -22.20 -28.40
CA GLY A 26 -16.28 -23.35 -28.90
C GLY A 26 -15.90 -24.65 -28.16
N CYS A 27 -15.79 -24.58 -26.82
CA CYS A 27 -15.35 -25.72 -26.01
C CYS A 27 -16.18 -25.86 -24.71
N LYS A 28 -15.95 -26.94 -23.99
CA LYS A 28 -16.56 -27.14 -22.67
C LYS A 28 -15.89 -26.23 -21.63
N GLN A 29 -16.63 -25.87 -20.58
CA GLN A 29 -16.09 -25.00 -19.49
C GLN A 29 -14.84 -25.60 -18.83
N GLU A 30 -14.75 -26.90 -18.67
CA GLU A 30 -13.60 -27.63 -18.11
C GLU A 30 -12.31 -27.47 -18.94
N GLU A 31 -12.44 -27.16 -20.23
CA GLU A 31 -11.33 -27.01 -21.16
C GLU A 31 -10.83 -25.56 -21.26
N VAL A 32 -11.58 -24.60 -20.73
CA VAL A 32 -11.34 -23.17 -20.89
C VAL A 32 -9.95 -22.78 -20.40
N ILE A 33 -9.57 -23.19 -19.20
CA ILE A 33 -8.26 -22.85 -18.60
C ILE A 33 -7.10 -23.34 -19.46
N ASN A 34 -7.20 -24.59 -19.95
CA ASN A 34 -6.15 -25.15 -20.80
C ASN A 34 -6.01 -24.38 -22.12
N LYS A 35 -7.13 -23.94 -22.71
CA LYS A 35 -7.11 -23.13 -23.93
C LYS A 35 -6.57 -21.73 -23.72
N ILE A 36 -6.90 -21.10 -22.56
CA ILE A 36 -6.32 -19.82 -22.17
C ILE A 36 -4.79 -19.95 -22.05
N LYS A 37 -4.32 -20.95 -21.29
CA LYS A 37 -2.89 -21.21 -21.12
C LYS A 37 -2.19 -21.41 -22.47
N GLU A 38 -2.75 -22.28 -23.33
CA GLU A 38 -2.19 -22.55 -24.66
C GLU A 38 -2.03 -21.27 -25.50
N ARG A 39 -3.01 -20.34 -25.47
CA ARG A 39 -2.94 -19.07 -26.19
C ARG A 39 -1.88 -18.14 -25.59
N LEU A 40 -1.81 -18.05 -24.26
CA LEU A 40 -0.84 -17.22 -23.56
C LEU A 40 0.59 -17.73 -23.77
N ASP A 41 0.81 -19.05 -23.67
CA ASP A 41 2.13 -19.67 -23.82
C ASP A 41 2.66 -19.59 -25.26
N LYS A 42 1.76 -19.70 -26.26
CA LYS A 42 2.11 -19.58 -27.68
C LYS A 42 2.36 -18.15 -28.15
N SER A 43 1.97 -17.15 -27.35
CA SER A 43 2.05 -15.74 -27.77
C SER A 43 3.45 -15.14 -27.58
N ASP A 44 4.04 -14.66 -28.66
CA ASP A 44 5.32 -13.94 -28.62
C ASP A 44 5.23 -12.59 -27.87
N MET A 45 4.04 -12.04 -27.72
CA MET A 45 3.81 -10.78 -27.01
C MET A 45 3.88 -10.94 -25.48
N VAL A 46 3.48 -12.11 -24.97
CA VAL A 46 3.37 -12.37 -23.53
C VAL A 46 4.75 -12.57 -22.92
N LYS A 47 5.00 -11.86 -21.83
CA LYS A 47 6.19 -12.04 -20.98
C LYS A 47 5.89 -12.95 -19.81
N GLN A 48 4.80 -12.66 -19.11
CA GLN A 48 4.36 -13.36 -17.91
C GLN A 48 2.85 -13.20 -17.75
N TYR A 49 2.21 -14.17 -17.13
CA TYR A 49 0.78 -14.10 -16.77
C TYR A 49 0.49 -14.84 -15.46
N ALA A 50 -0.60 -14.43 -14.83
CA ALA A 50 -1.24 -15.15 -13.74
C ALA A 50 -2.74 -15.13 -13.96
N LEU A 51 -3.44 -16.22 -13.70
CA LEU A 51 -4.87 -16.33 -13.84
C LEU A 51 -5.49 -17.16 -12.71
N ILE A 52 -6.75 -16.90 -12.43
CA ILE A 52 -7.55 -17.63 -11.43
C ILE A 52 -9.01 -17.66 -11.86
N ILE A 53 -9.74 -18.66 -11.39
CA ILE A 53 -11.21 -18.72 -11.47
C ILE A 53 -11.77 -18.25 -10.13
N HIS A 54 -12.64 -17.26 -10.15
CA HIS A 54 -13.46 -16.89 -9.01
C HIS A 54 -14.82 -17.58 -9.14
N ASP A 55 -15.02 -18.61 -8.38
CA ASP A 55 -16.23 -19.45 -8.38
C ASP A 55 -16.96 -19.48 -7.03
N LYS A 56 -16.42 -18.75 -6.05
CA LYS A 56 -16.94 -18.67 -4.67
C LYS A 56 -17.33 -17.25 -4.25
N ASP A 57 -17.39 -16.32 -5.20
CA ASP A 57 -17.76 -14.93 -4.93
C ASP A 57 -19.27 -14.82 -4.70
N ILE A 58 -19.64 -13.99 -3.71
CA ILE A 58 -21.01 -13.66 -3.35
C ILE A 58 -21.22 -12.17 -3.61
N ASP A 59 -22.34 -11.82 -4.20
CA ASP A 59 -22.76 -10.44 -4.38
C ASP A 59 -23.20 -9.85 -3.01
N PRO A 60 -22.54 -8.80 -2.51
CA PRO A 60 -22.84 -8.25 -1.18
C PRO A 60 -24.20 -7.55 -1.10
N GLU A 61 -24.85 -7.23 -2.23
CA GLU A 61 -26.14 -6.53 -2.23
C GLU A 61 -27.33 -7.49 -2.08
N ASN A 62 -27.23 -8.69 -2.63
CA ASN A 62 -28.35 -9.64 -2.68
C ASN A 62 -28.02 -11.03 -2.09
N ASP A 63 -26.80 -11.24 -1.62
CA ASP A 63 -26.29 -12.50 -1.07
C ASP A 63 -26.39 -13.70 -2.07
N GLU A 64 -26.39 -13.39 -3.36
CA GLU A 64 -26.41 -14.40 -4.42
C GLU A 64 -25.00 -14.75 -4.90
N ALA A 65 -24.83 -16.01 -5.34
CA ALA A 65 -23.56 -16.46 -5.92
C ALA A 65 -23.30 -15.74 -7.26
N VAL A 66 -22.12 -15.13 -7.39
CA VAL A 66 -21.68 -14.54 -8.67
C VAL A 66 -21.31 -15.64 -9.65
N SER A 67 -21.69 -15.48 -10.92
CA SER A 67 -21.31 -16.43 -11.96
C SER A 67 -19.79 -16.64 -12.01
N PRO A 68 -19.29 -17.88 -12.09
CA PRO A 68 -17.86 -18.16 -12.17
C PRO A 68 -17.20 -17.36 -13.29
N HIS A 69 -16.13 -16.63 -12.93
CA HIS A 69 -15.43 -15.75 -13.85
C HIS A 69 -13.91 -15.88 -13.69
N ILE A 70 -13.19 -15.55 -14.74
CA ILE A 70 -11.75 -15.67 -14.80
C ILE A 70 -11.13 -14.30 -14.83
N HIS A 71 -10.15 -14.09 -13.95
CA HIS A 71 -9.24 -12.94 -13.99
C HIS A 71 -7.88 -13.38 -14.51
N ILE A 72 -7.37 -12.65 -15.51
CA ILE A 72 -6.07 -12.90 -16.12
C ILE A 72 -5.24 -11.62 -16.03
N ALA A 73 -4.17 -11.66 -15.26
CA ALA A 73 -3.15 -10.59 -15.24
C ALA A 73 -2.08 -10.93 -16.28
N VAL A 74 -1.90 -10.10 -17.31
CA VAL A 74 -0.91 -10.33 -18.37
C VAL A 74 0.10 -9.19 -18.38
N VAL A 75 1.38 -9.55 -18.45
CA VAL A 75 2.52 -8.63 -18.66
C VAL A 75 3.11 -8.89 -20.04
N PHE A 76 3.32 -7.84 -20.83
CA PHE A 76 3.80 -7.92 -22.19
C PHE A 76 5.27 -7.54 -22.30
N LYS A 77 5.96 -8.11 -23.29
CA LYS A 77 7.36 -7.79 -23.62
C LYS A 77 7.51 -6.37 -24.16
N TYR A 78 6.47 -5.86 -24.84
CA TYR A 78 6.43 -4.52 -25.45
C TYR A 78 5.03 -3.90 -25.34
N GLY A 79 4.90 -2.64 -25.73
CA GLY A 79 3.62 -1.93 -25.71
C GLY A 79 2.63 -2.55 -26.71
N THR A 80 1.44 -2.91 -26.24
CA THR A 80 0.41 -3.65 -26.98
C THR A 80 -0.92 -2.92 -26.86
N THR A 81 -1.75 -2.96 -27.90
CA THR A 81 -3.11 -2.34 -27.90
C THR A 81 -4.14 -3.31 -27.36
N PHE A 82 -5.25 -2.79 -26.83
CA PHE A 82 -6.35 -3.63 -26.32
C PHE A 82 -6.91 -4.57 -27.41
N GLY A 83 -7.07 -4.08 -28.64
CA GLY A 83 -7.53 -4.94 -29.73
C GLY A 83 -6.56 -6.08 -30.05
N ALA A 84 -5.24 -5.86 -29.95
CA ALA A 84 -4.26 -6.94 -30.13
C ALA A 84 -4.30 -7.96 -28.98
N ILE A 85 -4.53 -7.50 -27.74
CA ILE A 85 -4.71 -8.38 -26.58
C ILE A 85 -5.98 -9.19 -26.74
N ALA A 86 -7.09 -8.57 -27.11
CA ALA A 86 -8.37 -9.21 -27.37
C ALA A 86 -8.25 -10.31 -28.44
N THR A 87 -7.60 -10.00 -29.55
CA THR A 87 -7.33 -10.96 -30.63
C THR A 87 -6.47 -12.13 -30.15
N MET A 88 -5.39 -11.84 -29.41
CA MET A 88 -4.48 -12.84 -28.87
C MET A 88 -5.20 -13.81 -27.93
N ILE A 89 -5.99 -13.28 -26.99
CA ILE A 89 -6.72 -14.12 -26.05
C ILE A 89 -7.99 -14.72 -26.68
N GLY A 90 -8.49 -14.20 -27.79
CA GLY A 90 -9.71 -14.64 -28.46
C GLY A 90 -10.99 -14.24 -27.72
N MET A 91 -11.00 -13.05 -27.15
CA MET A 91 -12.13 -12.46 -26.45
C MET A 91 -12.47 -11.08 -27.04
N PRO A 92 -13.68 -10.56 -26.83
CA PRO A 92 -14.02 -9.19 -27.20
C PRO A 92 -13.12 -8.15 -26.51
N GLU A 93 -12.85 -7.02 -27.16
CA GLU A 93 -12.04 -5.94 -26.57
C GLU A 93 -12.62 -5.38 -25.26
N SER A 94 -13.95 -5.49 -25.07
CA SER A 94 -14.63 -5.15 -23.82
C SER A 94 -14.21 -5.98 -22.60
N SER A 95 -13.65 -7.16 -22.83
CA SER A 95 -13.12 -8.01 -21.75
C SER A 95 -11.69 -7.63 -21.32
N VAL A 96 -11.05 -6.66 -22.00
CA VAL A 96 -9.69 -6.23 -21.72
C VAL A 96 -9.70 -4.90 -21.00
N GLU A 97 -9.15 -4.88 -19.80
CA GLU A 97 -9.13 -3.70 -18.96
C GLU A 97 -7.71 -3.20 -18.71
N LYS A 98 -7.61 -1.88 -18.56
CA LYS A 98 -6.38 -1.24 -18.14
C LYS A 98 -6.19 -1.45 -16.64
N ILE A 99 -5.03 -1.98 -16.25
CA ILE A 99 -4.68 -2.09 -14.83
C ILE A 99 -4.69 -0.70 -14.18
N LYS A 100 -5.29 -0.61 -13.00
CA LYS A 100 -5.30 0.61 -12.17
C LYS A 100 -3.87 1.13 -12.03
N GLN A 101 -3.71 2.44 -12.08
CA GLN A 101 -2.40 3.06 -12.00
C GLN A 101 -2.12 3.49 -10.55
N GLN A 102 -0.96 3.11 -10.06
CA GLN A 102 -0.42 3.61 -8.79
C GLN A 102 0.49 4.82 -9.07
N LYS A 103 0.40 5.85 -8.23
CA LYS A 103 1.40 6.92 -8.21
C LYS A 103 2.66 6.39 -7.54
N ILE A 104 3.76 6.47 -8.25
CA ILE A 104 5.09 6.32 -7.66
C ILE A 104 5.65 7.72 -7.41
N CYS A 105 6.71 7.83 -6.62
CA CYS A 105 7.42 9.06 -6.29
C CYS A 105 7.39 10.09 -7.45
N GLY A 106 6.97 11.29 -7.14
CA GLY A 106 6.68 12.32 -8.14
C GLY A 106 5.31 12.11 -8.84
N ASN A 107 5.12 12.73 -10.01
CA ASN A 107 3.86 12.63 -10.77
C ASN A 107 3.79 11.42 -11.72
N LYS A 108 4.75 10.49 -11.64
CA LYS A 108 4.79 9.32 -12.53
C LYS A 108 3.78 8.27 -12.06
N ARG A 109 2.89 7.89 -12.98
CA ARG A 109 1.92 6.80 -12.77
C ARG A 109 2.40 5.55 -13.48
N VAL A 110 2.37 4.41 -12.80
CA VAL A 110 2.67 3.10 -13.39
C VAL A 110 1.51 2.15 -13.15
N ALA A 111 1.36 1.16 -14.05
CA ALA A 111 0.37 0.11 -13.87
C ALA A 111 0.71 -0.73 -12.62
N ASP A 112 -0.28 -0.87 -11.74
CA ASP A 112 -0.13 -1.60 -10.49
C ASP A 112 -0.39 -3.10 -10.70
N VAL A 113 0.56 -3.77 -11.32
CA VAL A 113 0.50 -5.22 -11.53
C VAL A 113 0.43 -5.97 -10.20
N GLY A 114 1.21 -5.55 -9.20
CA GLY A 114 1.18 -6.20 -7.88
C GLY A 114 -0.18 -6.08 -7.18
N GLY A 115 -0.88 -4.97 -7.39
CA GLY A 115 -2.24 -4.81 -6.90
C GLY A 115 -3.26 -5.70 -7.59
N LEU A 116 -3.11 -5.91 -8.89
CA LEU A 116 -3.93 -6.90 -9.59
C LEU A 116 -3.62 -8.32 -9.10
N LEU A 117 -2.33 -8.66 -8.88
CA LEU A 117 -1.93 -9.94 -8.32
C LEU A 117 -2.48 -10.18 -6.89
N SER A 118 -2.58 -9.11 -6.06
CA SER A 118 -3.25 -9.21 -4.76
C SER A 118 -4.76 -9.42 -4.90
N TYR A 119 -5.37 -8.87 -5.96
CA TYR A 119 -6.80 -9.05 -6.25
C TYR A 119 -7.13 -10.46 -6.74
N LEU A 120 -6.21 -11.16 -7.42
CA LEU A 120 -6.45 -12.54 -7.84
C LEU A 120 -6.81 -13.46 -6.65
N THR A 121 -6.27 -13.20 -5.47
CA THR A 121 -6.59 -13.94 -4.24
C THR A 121 -7.42 -13.13 -3.24
N HIS A 122 -7.96 -11.97 -3.65
CA HIS A 122 -8.73 -11.02 -2.85
C HIS A 122 -8.04 -10.49 -1.59
N ARG A 123 -6.71 -10.58 -1.48
CA ARG A 123 -5.96 -10.06 -0.31
C ARG A 123 -6.17 -8.56 -0.08
N ASN A 124 -6.47 -7.80 -1.14
CA ASN A 124 -6.79 -6.38 -1.08
C ASN A 124 -8.29 -6.08 -1.12
N ALA A 125 -9.14 -7.09 -0.92
CA ALA A 125 -10.60 -7.05 -0.87
C ALA A 125 -11.07 -8.02 0.22
N ALA A 126 -10.86 -7.62 1.49
CA ALA A 126 -11.08 -8.48 2.65
C ALA A 126 -12.55 -8.90 2.84
N GLU A 127 -13.47 -8.14 2.26
CA GLU A 127 -14.91 -8.40 2.26
C GLU A 127 -15.32 -9.55 1.32
N LYS A 128 -14.44 -9.96 0.40
CA LYS A 128 -14.68 -11.04 -0.56
C LYS A 128 -14.13 -12.37 -0.07
N HIS A 129 -14.56 -13.45 -0.73
CA HIS A 129 -13.97 -14.77 -0.51
C HIS A 129 -12.46 -14.74 -0.75
N GLN A 130 -11.68 -15.24 0.20
CA GLN A 130 -10.20 -15.28 0.09
C GLN A 130 -9.78 -16.58 -0.58
N TYR A 131 -9.18 -16.49 -1.78
CA TYR A 131 -8.65 -17.63 -2.51
C TYR A 131 -7.22 -17.97 -2.08
N ASP A 132 -6.87 -19.26 -2.12
CA ASP A 132 -5.52 -19.70 -1.82
C ASP A 132 -4.54 -19.42 -2.97
N ASP A 133 -3.30 -19.15 -2.64
CA ASP A 133 -2.23 -18.90 -3.63
C ASP A 133 -2.00 -20.10 -4.57
N SER A 134 -2.37 -21.32 -4.18
CA SER A 134 -2.28 -22.51 -5.00
C SER A 134 -3.35 -22.60 -6.10
N GLU A 135 -4.44 -21.82 -5.97
CA GLU A 135 -5.48 -21.71 -6.99
C GLU A 135 -5.05 -20.81 -8.17
N VAL A 136 -3.97 -20.05 -8.00
CA VAL A 136 -3.44 -19.16 -9.05
C VAL A 136 -2.52 -19.94 -9.99
N ILE A 137 -2.86 -19.93 -11.27
CA ILE A 137 -2.09 -20.53 -12.35
C ILE A 137 -1.21 -19.47 -12.98
N THR A 138 0.09 -19.75 -13.15
CA THR A 138 1.05 -18.76 -13.66
C THR A 138 1.89 -19.31 -14.82
N SER A 139 2.51 -18.41 -15.57
CA SER A 139 3.58 -18.76 -16.49
C SER A 139 4.79 -19.34 -15.73
N ASP A 140 5.53 -20.24 -16.37
CA ASP A 140 6.68 -20.89 -15.78
C ASP A 140 7.75 -19.88 -15.32
N GLY A 141 8.31 -20.14 -14.14
CA GLY A 141 9.40 -19.36 -13.56
C GLY A 141 9.04 -17.95 -13.11
N TRP A 142 7.78 -17.54 -13.08
CA TRP A 142 7.39 -16.24 -12.56
C TRP A 142 7.19 -16.27 -11.05
N ASP A 143 8.06 -15.58 -10.31
CA ASP A 143 7.87 -15.32 -8.89
C ASP A 143 6.87 -14.17 -8.67
N TRP A 144 5.60 -14.45 -9.01
CA TRP A 144 4.51 -13.49 -8.88
C TRP A 144 4.23 -13.09 -7.42
N LYS A 145 4.51 -13.99 -6.47
CA LYS A 145 4.33 -13.71 -5.03
C LYS A 145 5.28 -12.60 -4.55
N SER A 146 6.52 -12.60 -5.03
CA SER A 146 7.46 -11.52 -4.73
C SER A 146 7.01 -10.18 -5.33
N VAL A 147 6.46 -10.18 -6.56
CA VAL A 147 5.92 -8.96 -7.19
C VAL A 147 4.74 -8.43 -6.41
N ARG A 148 3.83 -9.30 -5.99
CA ARG A 148 2.69 -8.97 -5.13
C ARG A 148 3.14 -8.37 -3.80
N SER A 149 4.01 -9.07 -3.06
CA SER A 149 4.49 -8.64 -1.73
C SER A 149 5.22 -7.30 -1.76
N LYS A 150 6.01 -7.02 -2.81
CA LYS A 150 6.66 -5.71 -2.98
C LYS A 150 5.63 -4.59 -3.16
N SER A 151 4.56 -4.84 -3.92
CA SER A 151 3.49 -3.86 -4.12
C SER A 151 2.67 -3.66 -2.84
N GLU A 152 2.38 -4.72 -2.09
CA GLU A 152 1.68 -4.66 -0.81
C GLU A 152 2.47 -3.82 0.20
N LYS A 153 3.77 -4.09 0.38
CA LYS A 153 4.65 -3.30 1.24
C LYS A 153 4.71 -1.83 0.83
N ALA A 154 4.87 -1.56 -0.47
CA ALA A 154 4.88 -0.19 -0.97
C ALA A 154 3.55 0.55 -0.73
N ARG A 155 2.42 -0.16 -0.75
CA ARG A 155 1.11 0.41 -0.41
C ARG A 155 0.98 0.67 1.09
N GLU A 156 1.42 -0.25 1.93
CA GLU A 156 1.42 -0.05 3.39
C GLU A 156 2.28 1.15 3.77
N GLU A 157 3.48 1.26 3.22
CA GLU A 157 4.39 2.38 3.45
C GLU A 157 3.83 3.71 2.94
N HIS A 158 3.07 3.69 1.82
CA HIS A 158 2.50 4.88 1.20
C HIS A 158 1.00 5.07 1.50
N ASN A 159 0.38 4.22 2.32
CA ASN A 159 -1.02 4.37 2.71
C ASN A 159 -1.16 5.57 3.67
N PRO A 160 -1.88 6.64 3.27
CA PRO A 160 -2.09 7.79 4.15
C PRO A 160 -2.78 7.40 5.45
N HIS A 161 -3.75 6.48 5.42
CA HIS A 161 -4.42 6.00 6.62
C HIS A 161 -3.44 5.28 7.56
N SER A 162 -2.55 4.42 7.05
CA SER A 162 -1.54 3.76 7.89
C SER A 162 -0.62 4.75 8.61
N ILE A 163 -0.19 5.83 7.94
CA ILE A 163 0.64 6.87 8.58
C ILE A 163 -0.17 7.65 9.62
N LEU A 164 -1.41 8.04 9.29
CA LEU A 164 -2.28 8.80 10.19
C LEU A 164 -2.68 7.96 11.41
N ASP A 165 -2.99 6.68 11.22
CA ASP A 165 -3.32 5.75 12.30
C ASP A 165 -2.12 5.53 13.22
N LYS A 166 -0.91 5.40 12.66
CA LYS A 166 0.33 5.31 13.45
C LYS A 166 0.64 6.58 14.23
N ILE A 167 0.29 7.77 13.70
CA ILE A 167 0.37 9.02 14.44
C ILE A 167 -0.67 9.04 15.57
N ALA A 168 -1.93 8.72 15.26
CA ALA A 168 -3.02 8.69 16.25
C ALA A 168 -2.73 7.72 17.39
N SER A 169 -2.18 6.52 17.09
CA SER A 169 -1.79 5.52 18.09
C SER A 169 -0.49 5.84 18.83
N GLY A 170 0.29 6.84 18.37
CA GLY A 170 1.55 7.22 18.98
C GLY A 170 2.78 6.45 18.54
N GLN A 171 2.67 5.57 17.59
CA GLN A 171 3.82 4.89 17.00
C GLN A 171 4.71 5.86 16.21
N ILE A 172 4.09 6.85 15.56
CA ILE A 172 4.80 7.95 14.91
C ILE A 172 4.59 9.22 15.73
N THR A 173 5.69 9.82 16.17
CA THR A 173 5.76 11.09 16.89
C THR A 173 6.45 12.16 16.05
N LYS A 174 6.34 13.43 16.42
CA LYS A 174 7.11 14.50 15.76
C LYS A 174 8.63 14.27 15.83
N GLY A 175 9.10 13.55 16.86
CA GLY A 175 10.52 13.22 17.05
C GLY A 175 11.04 12.11 16.13
N ASN A 176 10.20 11.16 15.71
CA ASN A 176 10.64 10.02 14.89
C ASN A 176 10.08 10.00 13.46
N ILE A 177 9.21 10.95 13.09
CA ILE A 177 8.56 10.96 11.77
C ILE A 177 9.54 10.94 10.60
N THR A 178 10.67 11.62 10.73
CA THR A 178 11.71 11.67 9.68
C THR A 178 12.42 10.33 9.48
N ASN A 179 12.34 9.42 10.43
CA ASN A 179 12.91 8.07 10.35
C ASN A 179 11.95 7.07 9.70
N VAL A 180 10.64 7.41 9.65
CA VAL A 180 9.57 6.50 9.23
C VAL A 180 8.93 6.94 7.92
N VAL A 181 8.84 8.25 7.68
CA VAL A 181 8.19 8.86 6.52
C VAL A 181 9.23 9.57 5.67
N ASP A 182 9.35 9.21 4.41
CA ASP A 182 10.23 9.88 3.47
C ASP A 182 9.78 11.33 3.17
N LEU A 183 10.71 12.17 2.76
CA LEU A 183 10.47 13.60 2.55
C LEU A 183 9.34 13.86 1.54
N ASP A 184 9.29 13.13 0.44
CA ASP A 184 8.28 13.33 -0.61
C ASP A 184 6.88 12.98 -0.10
N SER A 185 6.75 11.86 0.61
CA SER A 185 5.51 11.45 1.28
C SER A 185 5.09 12.44 2.36
N TYR A 186 6.05 12.97 3.12
CA TYR A 186 5.79 13.99 4.13
C TYR A 186 5.25 15.28 3.50
N LEU A 187 5.91 15.79 2.46
CA LEU A 187 5.52 17.04 1.79
C LEU A 187 4.14 16.94 1.11
N LEU A 188 3.86 15.80 0.46
CA LEU A 188 2.57 15.55 -0.17
C LEU A 188 1.40 15.51 0.82
N ARG A 189 1.66 15.12 2.07
CA ARG A 189 0.64 14.86 3.09
C ARG A 189 0.76 15.77 4.30
N LYS A 190 1.59 16.79 4.23
CA LYS A 190 1.92 17.68 5.37
C LYS A 190 0.68 18.10 6.16
N LYS A 191 -0.36 18.61 5.47
CA LYS A 191 -1.59 19.05 6.14
C LYS A 191 -2.28 17.91 6.92
N SER A 192 -2.39 16.73 6.32
CA SER A 192 -3.04 15.58 6.98
C SER A 192 -2.23 15.07 8.17
N ILE A 193 -0.90 15.08 8.03
CA ILE A 193 0.03 14.74 9.11
C ILE A 193 -0.07 15.75 10.26
N ASP A 194 -0.09 17.05 9.96
CA ASP A 194 -0.23 18.10 10.95
C ASP A 194 -1.57 17.96 11.71
N TYR A 195 -2.68 17.72 11.00
CA TYR A 195 -3.99 17.46 11.63
C TYR A 195 -4.01 16.16 12.46
N ALA A 196 -3.31 15.11 12.04
CA ALA A 196 -3.23 13.88 12.82
C ALA A 196 -2.48 14.09 14.14
N PHE A 197 -1.42 14.88 14.14
CA PHE A 197 -0.72 15.28 15.37
C PHE A 197 -1.60 16.15 16.27
N GLU A 198 -2.32 17.11 15.69
CA GLU A 198 -3.27 17.92 16.44
C GLU A 198 -4.38 17.07 17.06
N TYR A 199 -4.98 16.16 16.31
CA TYR A 199 -5.99 15.22 16.80
C TYR A 199 -5.45 14.37 17.95
N ARG A 200 -4.24 13.84 17.83
CA ARG A 200 -3.58 13.11 18.91
C ARG A 200 -3.40 13.98 20.16
N SER A 201 -2.92 15.22 20.00
CA SER A 201 -2.77 16.14 21.13
C SER A 201 -4.09 16.39 21.85
N LEU A 202 -5.21 16.49 21.11
CA LEU A 202 -6.54 16.62 21.70
C LEU A 202 -6.96 15.35 22.47
N GLN A 203 -6.70 14.15 21.91
CA GLN A 203 -6.95 12.89 22.63
C GLN A 203 -6.16 12.82 23.92
N MET A 204 -4.87 13.16 23.87
CA MET A 204 -4.01 13.16 25.07
C MET A 204 -4.43 14.22 26.09
N ALA A 205 -4.96 15.36 25.66
CA ALA A 205 -5.46 16.40 26.56
C ALA A 205 -6.75 16.00 27.32
N SER A 206 -7.55 15.10 26.74
CA SER A 206 -8.77 14.58 27.38
C SER A 206 -8.50 13.46 28.38
N ASP A 207 -7.32 12.88 28.39
CA ASP A 207 -6.90 11.83 29.33
C ASP A 207 -6.40 12.48 30.63
N HIS A 208 -7.24 12.48 31.66
CA HIS A 208 -7.02 13.23 32.91
C HIS A 208 -6.10 12.51 33.90
N ASP A 209 -5.86 11.20 33.72
CA ASP A 209 -5.09 10.37 34.64
C ASP A 209 -3.68 10.10 34.15
N ARG A 210 -2.89 11.18 33.99
CA ARG A 210 -1.46 11.03 33.63
C ARG A 210 -0.61 10.87 34.86
N GLU A 211 0.07 9.74 34.98
CA GLU A 211 1.14 9.57 35.95
C GLU A 211 2.40 10.31 35.45
N ILE A 212 2.74 11.43 36.09
CA ILE A 212 3.94 12.20 35.77
C ILE A 212 5.01 11.94 36.82
N ILE A 213 6.15 11.46 36.41
CA ILE A 213 7.33 11.29 37.27
C ILE A 213 8.20 12.54 37.15
N VAL A 214 8.36 13.26 38.26
CA VAL A 214 9.23 14.44 38.32
C VAL A 214 10.54 14.08 39.01
N ILE A 215 11.66 14.29 38.32
CA ILE A 215 13.01 14.08 38.85
C ILE A 215 13.67 15.46 38.99
N TYR A 216 14.03 15.83 40.20
CA TYR A 216 14.74 17.07 40.48
C TYR A 216 16.23 16.83 40.67
N ILE A 217 17.09 17.47 39.86
CA ILE A 217 18.54 17.36 39.92
C ILE A 217 19.13 18.66 40.38
N GLN A 218 19.75 18.69 41.59
CA GLN A 218 20.37 19.85 42.17
C GLN A 218 21.89 19.71 42.25
N GLY A 219 22.61 20.80 42.12
CA GLY A 219 24.07 20.83 42.26
C GLY A 219 24.63 22.14 41.73
N GLU A 220 25.90 22.39 41.98
CA GLU A 220 26.60 23.61 41.55
C GLU A 220 26.63 23.77 40.01
N LYS A 221 26.82 24.98 39.54
CA LYS A 221 26.93 25.26 38.09
C LYS A 221 28.13 24.50 37.49
N GLY A 222 27.92 23.87 36.34
CA GLY A 222 29.00 23.15 35.63
C GLY A 222 29.23 21.71 36.08
N THR A 223 28.46 21.18 37.05
CA THR A 223 28.63 19.79 37.56
C THR A 223 28.04 18.70 36.66
N GLY A 224 27.53 19.04 35.46
CA GLY A 224 27.06 18.07 34.49
C GLY A 224 25.59 17.60 34.69
N LYS A 225 24.74 18.34 35.39
CA LYS A 225 23.34 18.02 35.64
C LYS A 225 22.56 17.73 34.36
N THR A 226 22.68 18.58 33.35
CA THR A 226 22.01 18.43 32.08
C THR A 226 22.52 17.21 31.30
N THR A 227 23.84 16.94 31.40
CA THR A 227 24.45 15.75 30.80
C THR A 227 23.92 14.49 31.47
N LEU A 228 23.82 14.46 32.80
CA LEU A 228 23.26 13.34 33.55
C LEU A 228 21.82 13.04 33.12
N ALA A 229 20.97 14.07 32.98
CA ALA A 229 19.58 13.91 32.53
C ALA A 229 19.49 13.35 31.11
N LYS A 230 20.34 13.84 30.19
CA LYS A 230 20.44 13.31 28.81
C LYS A 230 20.89 11.84 28.79
N ASP A 231 21.94 11.52 29.51
CA ASP A 231 22.48 10.15 29.61
C ASP A 231 21.47 9.18 30.20
N PHE A 232 20.67 9.63 31.16
CA PHE A 232 19.57 8.84 31.70
C PHE A 232 18.54 8.50 30.62
N CYS A 233 18.08 9.49 29.84
CA CYS A 233 17.15 9.27 28.74
C CYS A 233 17.72 8.33 27.68
N ILE A 234 18.96 8.57 27.24
CA ILE A 234 19.64 7.72 26.25
C ILE A 234 19.76 6.27 26.73
N LYS A 235 20.20 6.04 27.96
CA LYS A 235 20.33 4.69 28.55
C LYS A 235 18.99 3.96 28.68
N LYS A 236 17.91 4.70 28.86
CA LYS A 236 16.55 4.13 28.96
C LYS A 236 15.85 4.03 27.61
N GLY A 237 16.44 4.55 26.52
CA GLY A 237 15.82 4.59 25.18
C GLY A 237 14.66 5.58 25.08
N LEU A 238 14.60 6.58 25.98
CA LEU A 238 13.53 7.58 26.01
C LEU A 238 13.85 8.76 25.10
N THR A 239 12.85 9.25 24.39
CA THR A 239 12.94 10.52 23.67
C THR A 239 12.86 11.68 24.65
N PHE A 240 13.65 12.74 24.42
CA PHE A 240 13.64 13.89 25.32
C PHE A 240 13.69 15.21 24.56
N PHE A 241 13.07 16.22 25.16
CA PHE A 241 13.11 17.62 24.76
C PHE A 241 13.81 18.44 25.85
N ILE A 242 14.67 19.36 25.44
CA ILE A 242 15.35 20.26 26.37
C ILE A 242 14.79 21.67 26.20
N SER A 243 14.12 22.16 27.23
CA SER A 243 13.66 23.51 27.28
C SER A 243 14.84 24.47 27.60
N GLY A 244 15.19 25.31 26.63
CA GLY A 244 16.11 26.41 26.86
C GLY A 244 15.37 27.66 27.37
N GLY A 245 16.10 28.66 27.91
CA GLY A 245 15.56 29.89 28.49
C GLY A 245 14.87 30.84 27.48
N SER A 246 14.08 30.36 26.56
CA SER A 246 13.29 31.17 25.61
C SER A 246 12.00 31.69 26.27
N LYS A 247 11.36 32.71 25.65
CA LYS A 247 10.07 33.25 26.12
C LYS A 247 8.95 32.21 26.08
N ASP A 248 9.04 31.24 25.15
CA ASP A 248 8.17 30.09 25.07
C ASP A 248 9.02 28.82 25.25
N PRO A 249 9.08 28.28 26.47
CA PRO A 249 9.93 27.14 26.80
C PRO A 249 9.51 25.82 26.10
N PHE A 250 8.32 25.75 25.48
CA PHE A 250 7.78 24.57 24.83
C PHE A 250 7.57 24.74 23.32
N GLN A 251 8.07 25.85 22.73
CA GLN A 251 7.84 26.16 21.31
C GLN A 251 8.18 25.02 20.35
N ASP A 252 9.24 24.26 20.63
CA ASP A 252 9.71 23.16 19.79
C ASP A 252 9.43 21.78 20.40
N TYR A 253 8.56 21.71 21.43
CA TYR A 253 8.16 20.44 22.03
C TYR A 253 7.33 19.62 21.04
N GLY A 254 7.74 18.40 20.81
CA GLY A 254 7.17 17.50 19.80
C GLY A 254 6.76 16.14 20.36
N ASP A 255 6.04 16.13 21.51
CA ASP A 255 5.56 14.92 22.18
C ASP A 255 6.68 13.93 22.61
N GLN A 256 7.87 14.45 22.96
CA GLN A 256 8.92 13.65 23.59
C GLN A 256 8.44 13.13 24.96
N GLU A 257 8.91 11.92 25.32
CA GLU A 257 8.52 11.25 26.57
C GLU A 257 9.05 11.96 27.81
N VAL A 258 10.16 12.68 27.68
CA VAL A 258 10.81 13.41 28.80
C VAL A 258 11.03 14.85 28.40
N VAL A 259 10.67 15.75 29.30
CA VAL A 259 11.01 17.18 29.21
C VAL A 259 12.09 17.50 30.24
N ILE A 260 13.24 17.96 29.77
CA ILE A 260 14.34 18.42 30.62
C ILE A 260 14.22 19.96 30.69
N LEU A 261 13.83 20.49 31.84
CA LEU A 261 13.81 21.91 32.10
C LEU A 261 15.20 22.32 32.61
N ASP A 262 15.97 23.00 31.75
CA ASP A 262 17.31 23.46 32.09
C ASP A 262 17.29 24.94 32.51
N ASP A 263 18.05 25.29 33.57
CA ASP A 263 18.13 26.64 34.12
C ASP A 263 16.78 27.33 34.43
N VAL A 264 15.83 26.59 34.99
CA VAL A 264 14.58 27.17 35.49
C VAL A 264 14.88 28.04 36.68
N ARG A 265 14.61 29.35 36.54
CA ARG A 265 14.78 30.36 37.60
C ARG A 265 13.45 30.61 38.31
#